data_296b69910de5148368f2767881a5efe7
#
_entry.id   296b69910de5148368f2767881a5efe7
#
_cell.length_a   1.000
_cell.length_b   1.000
_cell.length_c   1.000
_cell.angle_alpha   90.00
_cell.angle_beta   90.00
_cell.angle_gamma   90.00
#
_symmetry.space_group_name_H-M   'P 1'
#
loop_
_entity.id
_entity.type
_entity.pdbx_description
1 polymer ?
#
loop_
_entity_poly.entity_id
_entity_poly.type
_entity_poly.pdbx_seq_one_letter_code
_entity_poly.pdbx_strand_id
1 'polypeptide(L)'
;ETTPEPREIKDFKASDISEQPFGWNVPNWLSRREISQALEAEPRVQFLPGVASTKLFTRDQEAKISLSNGTQVKARLVLGADGRSSEIRNQAGISVSTTRFGQKALAFAVTHPIPHQNVSTEIHRSGGPFTLVPLPDYQGQPSSAVVWMETGPNALALSNMPTEAFEAEMSARSCNHLGPL
;
A
#
# COMPACT_ATOMS: atom_id res chain seq x y z
N GLU A 1 8.65 -1.10 33.01
CA GLU A 1 7.29 -1.47 32.58
C GLU A 1 7.38 -2.74 31.75
N THR A 2 6.63 -3.78 32.13
CA THR A 2 6.60 -5.05 31.40
C THR A 2 5.81 -4.84 30.11
N THR A 3 6.41 -5.22 28.97
CA THR A 3 5.68 -5.28 27.70
C THR A 3 4.43 -6.15 27.88
N PRO A 4 3.23 -5.66 27.55
CA PRO A 4 2.03 -6.46 27.74
C PRO A 4 2.08 -7.69 26.84
N GLU A 5 1.92 -8.87 27.44
CA GLU A 5 1.82 -10.11 26.70
C GLU A 5 0.57 -10.11 25.79
N PRO A 6 0.65 -10.72 24.61
CA PRO A 6 -0.51 -10.88 23.74
C PRO A 6 -1.56 -11.76 24.44
N ARG A 7 -2.84 -11.38 24.35
CA ARG A 7 -3.95 -12.17 24.89
C ARG A 7 -4.21 -13.43 24.09
N GLU A 8 -3.93 -13.39 22.79
CA GLU A 8 -4.10 -14.47 21.85
C GLU A 8 -3.10 -14.31 20.71
N ILE A 9 -2.46 -15.41 20.32
CA ILE A 9 -1.58 -15.50 19.16
C ILE A 9 -2.20 -16.53 18.22
N LYS A 10 -2.30 -16.17 16.93
CA LYS A 10 -2.76 -17.07 15.88
C LYS A 10 -1.81 -17.06 14.71
N ASP A 11 -1.27 -18.22 14.39
CA ASP A 11 -0.40 -18.44 13.24
C ASP A 11 -1.21 -18.95 12.05
N PHE A 12 -0.93 -18.39 10.88
CA PHE A 12 -1.40 -18.88 9.59
C PHE A 12 -0.18 -19.33 8.80
N LYS A 13 -0.12 -20.60 8.46
CA LYS A 13 1.01 -21.17 7.73
C LYS A 13 0.58 -21.52 6.32
N ALA A 14 1.41 -21.14 5.33
CA ALA A 14 1.16 -21.49 3.93
C ALA A 14 1.09 -23.01 3.75
N SER A 15 1.90 -23.77 4.48
CA SER A 15 1.91 -25.24 4.48
C SER A 15 0.58 -25.90 4.87
N ASP A 16 -0.33 -25.16 5.53
CA ASP A 16 -1.63 -25.70 5.92
C ASP A 16 -2.61 -25.78 4.72
N ILE A 17 -2.30 -25.11 3.62
CA ILE A 17 -3.17 -25.04 2.42
C ILE A 17 -2.43 -25.36 1.13
N SER A 18 -1.09 -25.22 1.06
CA SER A 18 -0.32 -25.38 -0.18
C SER A 18 1.17 -25.61 0.10
N GLU A 19 1.89 -26.15 -0.87
CA GLU A 19 3.37 -26.21 -0.86
C GLU A 19 4.03 -24.88 -1.24
N GLN A 20 3.24 -23.91 -1.71
CA GLN A 20 3.70 -22.60 -2.12
C GLN A 20 3.49 -21.57 -1.00
N PRO A 21 4.28 -20.49 -0.93
CA PRO A 21 4.03 -19.40 -0.01
C PRO A 21 2.68 -18.72 -0.32
N PHE A 22 2.10 -18.05 0.67
CA PHE A 22 0.86 -17.27 0.49
C PHE A 22 0.97 -16.22 -0.61
N GLY A 23 2.16 -15.65 -0.79
CA GLY A 23 2.42 -14.61 -1.76
C GLY A 23 3.81 -14.02 -1.60
N TRP A 24 4.06 -12.96 -2.35
CA TRP A 24 5.33 -12.26 -2.37
C TRP A 24 5.14 -10.79 -2.02
N ASN A 25 5.98 -10.27 -1.14
CA ASN A 25 6.05 -8.84 -0.87
C ASN A 25 6.94 -8.20 -1.92
N VAL A 26 6.37 -7.35 -2.76
CA VAL A 26 7.09 -6.65 -3.82
C VAL A 26 7.02 -5.15 -3.58
N PRO A 27 8.16 -4.45 -3.50
CA PRO A 27 8.17 -2.99 -3.39
C PRO A 27 7.41 -2.34 -4.56
N ASN A 28 6.56 -1.35 -4.26
CA ASN A 28 5.73 -0.70 -5.27
C ASN A 28 6.56 -0.09 -6.43
N TRP A 29 7.71 0.51 -6.12
CA TRP A 29 8.59 1.07 -7.14
C TRP A 29 9.12 0.01 -8.11
N LEU A 30 9.41 -1.20 -7.61
CA LEU A 30 9.87 -2.33 -8.41
C LEU A 30 8.76 -2.82 -9.34
N SER A 31 7.55 -3.06 -8.80
CA SER A 31 6.38 -3.44 -9.62
C SER A 31 6.11 -2.42 -10.72
N ARG A 32 6.17 -1.12 -10.40
CA ARG A 32 5.96 -0.06 -11.37
C ARG A 32 7.02 -0.06 -12.46
N ARG A 33 8.28 -0.24 -12.11
CA ARG A 33 9.39 -0.31 -13.07
C ARG A 33 9.19 -1.47 -14.05
N GLU A 34 9.00 -2.68 -13.52
CA GLU A 34 8.86 -3.89 -14.35
C GLU A 34 7.64 -3.84 -15.26
N ILE A 35 6.49 -3.37 -14.75
CA ILE A 35 5.28 -3.22 -15.52
C ILE A 35 5.47 -2.15 -16.62
N SER A 36 6.10 -1.02 -16.32
CA SER A 36 6.36 0.03 -17.32
C SER A 36 7.26 -0.49 -18.45
N GLN A 37 8.34 -1.20 -18.11
CA GLN A 37 9.24 -1.81 -19.11
C GLN A 37 8.50 -2.84 -19.97
N ALA A 38 7.64 -3.67 -19.38
CA ALA A 38 6.85 -4.63 -20.13
C ALA A 38 5.84 -3.94 -21.08
N LEU A 39 5.23 -2.83 -20.66
CA LEU A 39 4.33 -2.04 -21.52
C LEU A 39 5.07 -1.37 -22.69
N GLU A 40 6.25 -0.84 -22.45
CA GLU A 40 7.10 -0.24 -23.49
C GLU A 40 7.56 -1.28 -24.54
N ALA A 41 7.78 -2.52 -24.11
CA ALA A 41 8.19 -3.61 -24.97
C ALA A 41 7.03 -4.28 -25.74
N GLU A 42 5.77 -4.04 -25.38
CA GLU A 42 4.60 -4.68 -26.00
C GLU A 42 4.12 -3.89 -27.24
N PRO A 43 4.33 -4.37 -28.47
CA PRO A 43 4.03 -3.60 -29.69
C PRO A 43 2.54 -3.33 -29.94
N ARG A 44 1.65 -4.03 -29.24
CA ARG A 44 0.20 -3.82 -29.32
C ARG A 44 -0.30 -2.73 -28.37
N VAL A 45 0.56 -2.19 -27.50
CA VAL A 45 0.24 -1.17 -26.51
C VAL A 45 0.91 0.13 -26.88
N GLN A 46 0.14 1.21 -26.93
CA GLN A 46 0.69 2.56 -26.97
C GLN A 46 0.73 3.10 -25.53
N PHE A 47 1.89 3.02 -24.90
CA PHE A 47 2.12 3.55 -23.55
C PHE A 47 2.45 5.04 -23.64
N LEU A 48 1.72 5.88 -22.92
CA LEU A 48 1.88 7.34 -22.90
C LEU A 48 2.18 7.84 -21.48
N PRO A 49 3.41 7.67 -20.98
CA PRO A 49 3.78 8.14 -19.65
C PRO A 49 3.71 9.68 -19.57
N GLY A 50 3.28 10.19 -18.41
CA GLY A 50 3.16 11.64 -18.19
C GLY A 50 1.96 12.30 -18.87
N VAL A 51 1.08 11.54 -19.52
CA VAL A 51 -0.14 12.04 -20.15
C VAL A 51 -1.35 11.65 -19.30
N ALA A 52 -2.19 12.62 -18.97
CA ALA A 52 -3.43 12.42 -18.21
C ALA A 52 -4.65 12.52 -19.14
N SER A 53 -5.71 11.78 -18.80
CA SER A 53 -7.04 12.01 -19.37
C SER A 53 -7.64 13.29 -18.77
N THR A 54 -8.16 14.18 -19.60
CA THR A 54 -8.75 15.47 -19.16
C THR A 54 -10.26 15.52 -19.35
N LYS A 55 -10.79 14.80 -20.33
CA LYS A 55 -12.23 14.75 -20.59
C LYS A 55 -12.63 13.40 -21.20
N LEU A 56 -13.71 12.83 -20.67
CA LEU A 56 -14.36 11.65 -21.23
C LEU A 56 -15.72 12.06 -21.82
N PHE A 57 -16.02 11.56 -23.01
CA PHE A 57 -17.33 11.65 -23.63
C PHE A 57 -17.71 10.28 -24.15
N THR A 58 -18.83 9.72 -23.71
CA THR A 58 -19.33 8.39 -24.07
C THR A 58 -20.54 8.47 -24.99
N ARG A 59 -20.62 7.52 -25.94
CA ARG A 59 -21.77 7.23 -26.79
C ARG A 59 -22.01 5.73 -26.81
N ASP A 60 -23.09 5.29 -27.44
CA ASP A 60 -23.50 3.87 -27.45
C ASP A 60 -22.42 2.94 -28.05
N GLN A 61 -21.64 3.39 -29.02
CA GLN A 61 -20.66 2.56 -29.73
C GLN A 61 -19.22 3.03 -29.62
N GLU A 62 -18.98 4.22 -29.08
CA GLU A 62 -17.63 4.78 -28.93
C GLU A 62 -17.51 5.66 -27.70
N ALA A 63 -16.31 5.74 -27.17
CA ALA A 63 -15.90 6.77 -26.23
C ALA A 63 -14.80 7.64 -26.83
N LYS A 64 -14.80 8.92 -26.48
CA LYS A 64 -13.76 9.88 -26.83
C LYS A 64 -13.10 10.41 -25.57
N ILE A 65 -11.78 10.36 -25.54
CA ILE A 65 -10.97 10.82 -24.42
C ILE A 65 -10.08 11.96 -24.93
N SER A 66 -10.13 13.09 -24.28
CA SER A 66 -9.15 14.17 -24.48
C SER A 66 -7.98 13.96 -23.52
N LEU A 67 -6.79 14.14 -24.01
CA LEU A 67 -5.54 13.97 -23.23
C LEU A 67 -4.89 15.34 -22.95
N SER A 68 -4.09 15.40 -21.90
CA SER A 68 -3.40 16.61 -21.44
C SER A 68 -2.41 17.19 -22.45
N ASN A 69 -1.94 16.39 -23.41
CA ASN A 69 -1.09 16.81 -24.52
C ASN A 69 -1.88 17.34 -25.73
N GLY A 70 -3.20 17.54 -25.60
CA GLY A 70 -4.08 18.03 -26.68
C GLY A 70 -4.58 16.94 -27.65
N THR A 71 -4.12 15.70 -27.53
CA THR A 71 -4.57 14.59 -28.38
C THR A 71 -5.97 14.13 -27.98
N GLN A 72 -6.73 13.61 -28.95
CA GLN A 72 -7.99 12.91 -28.72
C GLN A 72 -7.87 11.44 -29.15
N VAL A 73 -8.33 10.56 -28.29
CA VAL A 73 -8.39 9.12 -28.55
C VAL A 73 -9.85 8.69 -28.64
N LYS A 74 -10.16 7.87 -29.65
CA LYS A 74 -11.45 7.17 -29.78
C LYS A 74 -11.24 5.69 -29.43
N ALA A 75 -12.12 5.15 -28.63
CA ALA A 75 -12.06 3.75 -28.22
C ALA A 75 -13.46 3.13 -28.15
N ARG A 76 -13.56 1.83 -28.32
CA ARG A 76 -14.79 1.07 -28.12
C ARG A 76 -15.05 0.80 -26.63
N LEU A 77 -13.99 0.77 -25.83
CA LEU A 77 -14.02 0.52 -24.40
C LEU A 77 -12.99 1.42 -23.71
N VAL A 78 -13.35 1.98 -22.55
CA VAL A 78 -12.46 2.72 -21.66
C VAL A 78 -12.47 2.04 -20.31
N LEU A 79 -11.28 1.75 -19.78
CA LEU A 79 -11.10 1.22 -18.43
C LEU A 79 -10.50 2.31 -17.53
N GLY A 80 -11.27 2.76 -16.55
CA GLY A 80 -10.79 3.69 -15.52
C GLY A 80 -10.02 2.95 -14.45
N ALA A 81 -8.68 3.00 -14.49
CA ALA A 81 -7.78 2.43 -13.50
C ALA A 81 -6.97 3.50 -12.76
N ASP A 82 -7.52 4.71 -12.64
CA ASP A 82 -6.92 5.95 -12.14
C ASP A 82 -7.09 6.14 -10.61
N GLY A 83 -7.41 5.05 -9.89
CA GLY A 83 -7.39 4.97 -8.44
C GLY A 83 -8.70 5.38 -7.76
N ARG A 84 -8.67 5.48 -6.43
CA ARG A 84 -9.89 5.69 -5.61
C ARG A 84 -10.59 7.02 -5.90
N SER A 85 -9.87 8.03 -6.33
CA SER A 85 -10.39 9.35 -6.70
C SER A 85 -10.60 9.48 -8.21
N SER A 86 -10.92 8.38 -8.89
CA SER A 86 -11.01 8.24 -10.34
C SER A 86 -11.82 9.36 -10.99
N GLU A 87 -11.16 10.15 -11.83
CA GLU A 87 -11.79 11.18 -12.62
C GLU A 87 -12.61 10.57 -13.78
N ILE A 88 -12.12 9.47 -14.36
CA ILE A 88 -12.85 8.71 -15.39
C ILE A 88 -14.20 8.23 -14.85
N ARG A 89 -14.25 7.70 -13.65
CA ARG A 89 -15.49 7.28 -13.00
C ARG A 89 -16.46 8.46 -12.83
N ASN A 90 -15.95 9.60 -12.34
CA ASN A 90 -16.76 10.80 -12.13
C ASN A 90 -17.35 11.30 -13.45
N GLN A 91 -16.55 11.40 -14.49
CA GLN A 91 -16.99 11.86 -15.82
C GLN A 91 -17.92 10.86 -16.51
N ALA A 92 -17.82 9.58 -16.22
CA ALA A 92 -18.75 8.56 -16.67
C ALA A 92 -20.09 8.56 -15.90
N GLY A 93 -20.25 9.40 -14.87
CA GLY A 93 -21.46 9.47 -14.06
C GLY A 93 -21.69 8.25 -13.16
N ILE A 94 -20.65 7.46 -12.89
CA ILE A 94 -20.74 6.27 -12.04
C ILE A 94 -20.67 6.70 -10.58
N SER A 95 -21.79 6.53 -9.86
CA SER A 95 -21.88 6.87 -8.44
C SER A 95 -21.15 5.86 -7.56
N VAL A 96 -20.72 6.30 -6.38
CA VAL A 96 -20.09 5.46 -5.36
C VAL A 96 -20.69 5.72 -3.99
N SER A 97 -20.69 4.70 -3.15
CA SER A 97 -20.91 4.85 -1.72
C SER A 97 -19.55 4.92 -1.02
N THR A 98 -19.39 5.89 -0.14
CA THR A 98 -18.13 6.10 0.59
C THR A 98 -18.34 5.96 2.09
N THR A 99 -17.66 5.00 2.69
CA THR A 99 -17.60 4.84 4.15
C THR A 99 -16.25 5.35 4.66
N ARG A 100 -16.29 6.21 5.66
CA ARG A 100 -15.11 6.76 6.31
C ARG A 100 -14.96 6.14 7.70
N PHE A 101 -13.87 5.43 7.93
CA PHE A 101 -13.59 4.76 9.22
C PHE A 101 -12.90 5.68 10.25
N GLY A 102 -12.55 6.91 9.88
CA GLY A 102 -11.88 7.85 10.78
C GLY A 102 -10.42 7.50 11.10
N GLN A 103 -9.87 6.53 10.40
CA GLN A 103 -8.50 6.06 10.59
C GLN A 103 -7.55 6.60 9.52
N LYS A 104 -6.27 6.68 9.89
CA LYS A 104 -5.14 6.95 9.00
C LYS A 104 -4.06 5.91 9.21
N ALA A 105 -3.25 5.67 8.20
CA ALA A 105 -2.07 4.83 8.29
C ALA A 105 -0.80 5.66 8.21
N LEU A 106 0.16 5.35 9.09
CA LEU A 106 1.55 5.69 8.93
C LEU A 106 2.21 4.51 8.21
N ALA A 107 2.95 4.77 7.13
CA ALA A 107 3.61 3.74 6.34
C ALA A 107 5.07 4.13 6.10
N PHE A 108 5.99 3.31 6.55
CA PHE A 108 7.43 3.54 6.49
C PHE A 108 8.19 2.21 6.59
N ALA A 109 9.52 2.23 6.53
CA ALA A 109 10.37 1.06 6.72
C ALA A 109 11.25 1.24 7.95
N VAL A 110 11.58 0.14 8.60
CA VAL A 110 12.46 0.07 9.78
C VAL A 110 13.49 -1.05 9.63
N THR A 111 14.60 -0.92 10.33
CA THR A 111 15.52 -2.02 10.61
C THR A 111 15.30 -2.55 12.02
N HIS A 112 15.68 -3.79 12.28
CA HIS A 112 15.51 -4.43 13.58
C HIS A 112 16.54 -5.55 13.79
N PRO A 113 16.89 -5.89 15.04
CA PRO A 113 17.93 -6.88 15.33
C PRO A 113 17.48 -8.34 15.15
N ILE A 114 16.19 -8.64 15.31
CA ILE A 114 15.67 -10.00 15.24
C ILE A 114 15.14 -10.28 13.83
N PRO A 115 15.66 -11.29 13.10
CA PRO A 115 15.16 -11.61 11.75
C PRO A 115 13.68 -11.97 11.73
N HIS A 116 12.92 -11.41 10.79
CA HIS A 116 11.49 -11.66 10.61
C HIS A 116 11.13 -13.03 10.03
N GLN A 117 12.10 -13.80 9.52
CA GLN A 117 11.94 -15.14 8.97
C GLN A 117 10.83 -15.31 7.92
N ASN A 118 10.61 -14.24 7.14
CA ASN A 118 9.53 -14.13 6.14
C ASN A 118 8.11 -14.25 6.72
N VAL A 119 7.95 -13.94 8.01
CA VAL A 119 6.66 -13.88 8.68
C VAL A 119 6.18 -12.43 8.72
N SER A 120 4.98 -12.18 8.18
CA SER A 120 4.26 -10.91 8.41
C SER A 120 3.55 -11.00 9.76
N THR A 121 3.79 -10.01 10.62
CA THR A 121 3.19 -9.95 11.96
C THR A 121 2.19 -8.80 12.02
N GLU A 122 0.99 -9.10 12.51
CA GLU A 122 -0.04 -8.08 12.71
C GLU A 122 -0.47 -8.04 14.17
N ILE A 123 -0.36 -6.87 14.80
CA ILE A 123 -0.63 -6.65 16.23
C ILE A 123 -1.84 -5.75 16.37
N HIS A 124 -2.94 -6.31 16.88
CA HIS A 124 -4.19 -5.60 17.09
C HIS A 124 -4.25 -4.96 18.47
N ARG A 125 -4.48 -3.65 18.52
CA ARG A 125 -4.78 -2.86 19.72
C ARG A 125 -5.78 -1.76 19.38
N SER A 126 -6.17 -0.97 20.38
CA SER A 126 -6.96 0.26 20.18
C SER A 126 -6.31 1.17 19.13
N GLY A 127 -7.10 1.79 18.27
CA GLY A 127 -6.63 2.62 17.16
C GLY A 127 -6.56 1.87 15.82
N GLY A 128 -6.22 0.60 15.82
CA GLY A 128 -6.14 -0.25 14.63
C GLY A 128 -4.95 -1.20 14.64
N PRO A 129 -4.72 -1.94 13.55
CA PRO A 129 -3.59 -2.85 13.44
C PRO A 129 -2.25 -2.11 13.30
N PHE A 130 -1.21 -2.76 13.78
CA PHE A 130 0.20 -2.46 13.51
C PHE A 130 0.80 -3.68 12.83
N THR A 131 1.24 -3.51 11.59
CA THR A 131 1.70 -4.61 10.76
C THR A 131 3.16 -4.45 10.41
N LEU A 132 3.94 -5.51 10.62
CA LEU A 132 5.33 -5.66 10.17
C LEU A 132 5.35 -6.59 8.96
N VAL A 133 5.77 -6.08 7.81
CA VAL A 133 5.84 -6.84 6.55
C VAL A 133 7.30 -7.03 6.17
N PRO A 134 7.79 -8.28 5.99
CA PRO A 134 9.16 -8.55 5.60
C PRO A 134 9.63 -7.77 4.38
N LEU A 135 10.80 -7.15 4.47
CA LEU A 135 11.56 -6.55 3.38
C LEU A 135 12.92 -7.25 3.23
N PRO A 136 13.59 -7.12 2.09
CA PRO A 136 15.00 -7.46 1.99
C PRO A 136 15.85 -6.69 3.01
N ASP A 137 16.92 -7.30 3.48
CA ASP A 137 17.86 -6.66 4.41
C ASP A 137 18.33 -5.30 3.89
N TYR A 138 18.38 -4.32 4.77
CA TYR A 138 18.92 -3.00 4.47
C TYR A 138 20.27 -2.83 5.15
N GLN A 139 21.32 -2.60 4.37
CA GLN A 139 22.72 -2.47 4.86
C GLN A 139 23.17 -3.64 5.78
N GLY A 140 22.70 -4.85 5.46
CA GLY A 140 23.03 -6.05 6.24
C GLY A 140 22.21 -6.24 7.52
N GLN A 141 21.18 -5.43 7.74
CA GLN A 141 20.26 -5.56 8.86
C GLN A 141 18.89 -6.04 8.37
N PRO A 142 18.22 -6.94 9.11
CA PRO A 142 16.84 -7.29 8.86
C PRO A 142 15.96 -6.03 8.82
N SER A 143 15.03 -5.99 7.88
CA SER A 143 14.14 -4.84 7.74
C SER A 143 12.70 -5.23 7.47
N SER A 144 11.77 -4.37 7.87
CA SER A 144 10.33 -4.55 7.65
C SER A 144 9.68 -3.25 7.22
N ALA A 145 8.68 -3.35 6.36
CA ALA A 145 7.73 -2.27 6.16
C ALA A 145 6.73 -2.27 7.32
N VAL A 146 6.46 -1.09 7.84
CA VAL A 146 5.45 -0.85 8.89
C VAL A 146 4.22 -0.24 8.26
N VAL A 147 3.05 -0.77 8.63
CA VAL A 147 1.76 -0.12 8.43
C VAL A 147 1.10 0.01 9.79
N TRP A 148 1.09 1.22 10.31
CA TRP A 148 0.52 1.54 11.62
C TRP A 148 -0.78 2.30 11.46
N MET A 149 -1.90 1.63 11.74
CA MET A 149 -3.23 2.24 11.71
C MET A 149 -3.55 2.92 13.04
N GLU A 150 -4.04 4.16 12.96
CA GLU A 150 -4.44 4.96 14.11
C GLU A 150 -5.64 5.85 13.78
N THR A 151 -6.25 6.42 14.82
CA THR A 151 -7.22 7.51 14.63
C THR A 151 -6.54 8.71 13.96
N GLY A 152 -7.29 9.50 13.21
CA GLY A 152 -6.73 10.65 12.49
C GLY A 152 -5.91 11.60 13.38
N PRO A 153 -6.42 12.01 14.56
CA PRO A 153 -5.66 12.86 15.51
C PRO A 153 -4.38 12.21 16.01
N ASN A 154 -4.43 10.93 16.41
CA ASN A 154 -3.25 10.21 16.90
C ASN A 154 -2.18 10.02 15.83
N ALA A 155 -2.58 9.66 14.61
CA ALA A 155 -1.65 9.55 13.49
C ALA A 155 -0.92 10.87 13.21
N LEU A 156 -1.62 12.00 13.35
CA LEU A 156 -1.01 13.33 13.20
C LEU A 156 -0.06 13.64 14.37
N ALA A 157 -0.44 13.31 15.60
CA ALA A 157 0.43 13.47 16.76
C ALA A 157 1.72 12.66 16.62
N LEU A 158 1.62 11.38 16.25
CA LEU A 158 2.77 10.51 16.00
C LEU A 158 3.69 11.07 14.89
N SER A 159 3.14 11.57 13.79
CA SER A 159 3.93 12.10 12.68
C SER A 159 4.69 13.39 13.01
N ASN A 160 4.32 14.08 14.10
CA ASN A 160 4.97 15.30 14.57
C ASN A 160 5.87 15.08 15.81
N MET A 161 6.00 13.83 16.26
CA MET A 161 6.88 13.51 17.39
C MET A 161 8.36 13.66 17.04
N PRO A 162 9.22 14.01 17.99
CA PRO A 162 10.66 13.81 17.87
C PRO A 162 10.98 12.33 17.57
N THR A 163 12.01 12.07 16.79
CA THR A 163 12.37 10.72 16.34
C THR A 163 12.50 9.72 17.48
N GLU A 164 13.24 10.05 18.54
CA GLU A 164 13.44 9.18 19.70
C GLU A 164 12.12 8.81 20.40
N ALA A 165 11.19 9.77 20.53
CA ALA A 165 9.89 9.52 21.13
C ALA A 165 9.01 8.64 20.22
N PHE A 166 9.09 8.85 18.88
CA PHE A 166 8.37 8.04 17.91
C PHE A 166 8.87 6.59 17.90
N GLU A 167 10.20 6.38 17.95
CA GLU A 167 10.81 5.05 18.02
C GLU A 167 10.41 4.31 19.32
N ALA A 168 10.36 5.00 20.45
CA ALA A 168 9.89 4.44 21.71
C ALA A 168 8.41 3.99 21.64
N GLU A 169 7.54 4.84 21.10
CA GLU A 169 6.12 4.52 20.91
C GLU A 169 5.94 3.36 19.91
N MET A 170 6.70 3.34 18.84
CA MET A 170 6.68 2.29 17.84
C MET A 170 7.12 0.94 18.42
N SER A 171 8.22 0.92 19.19
CA SER A 171 8.71 -0.28 19.87
C SER A 171 7.70 -0.81 20.88
N ALA A 172 7.09 0.07 21.69
CA ALA A 172 6.01 -0.30 22.59
C ALA A 172 4.78 -0.83 21.84
N ARG A 173 4.43 -0.22 20.70
CA ARG A 173 3.29 -0.63 19.88
C ARG A 173 3.50 -1.99 19.21
N SER A 174 4.74 -2.27 18.80
CA SER A 174 5.14 -3.56 18.22
C SER A 174 5.33 -4.67 19.25
N CYS A 175 5.14 -4.38 20.57
CA CYS A 175 5.45 -5.29 21.67
C CYS A 175 6.93 -5.74 21.67
N ASN A 176 7.84 -4.96 21.10
CA ASN A 176 9.25 -5.33 20.88
C ASN A 176 9.41 -6.70 20.19
N HIS A 177 8.45 -7.10 19.35
CA HIS A 177 8.41 -8.43 18.73
C HIS A 177 9.68 -8.77 17.93
N LEU A 178 10.23 -7.79 17.21
CA LEU A 178 11.48 -7.92 16.48
C LEU A 178 12.64 -7.15 17.14
N GLY A 179 12.49 -6.80 18.41
CA GLY A 179 13.40 -5.93 19.15
C GLY A 179 13.09 -4.45 18.93
N PRO A 180 14.01 -3.54 19.31
CA PRO A 180 13.88 -2.12 19.03
C PRO A 180 13.77 -1.87 17.53
N LEU A 181 12.87 -0.97 17.14
CA LEU A 181 12.58 -0.63 15.75
C LEU A 181 13.08 0.78 15.43
#